data_386122016cdd637814b8708a115332ca
#
_entry.id   386122016cdd637814b8708a115332ca
#
_cell.length_a   1.000
_cell.length_b   1.000
_cell.length_c   1.000
_cell.angle_alpha   90.00
_cell.angle_beta   90.00
_cell.angle_gamma   90.00
#
_symmetry.space_group_name_H-M   'P 1'
#
loop_
_entity.id
_entity.type
_entity.pdbx_description
1 polymer ?
#
loop_
_entity_poly.entity_id
_entity_poly.type
_entity_poly.pdbx_seq_one_letter_code
_entity_poly.pdbx_strand_id
1 'polypeptide(L)'
;SLLSVVLVLTSCASQVASTSSAGNYHEDLSKLRPAIVPDTTKVPQQSTGGNVQPTRTVPARFAVNQQLDGVLDSIARYNLENGFVDGFTIQIYSGLKQQEAFSVRNQLNNSVAGVTAEVQYVEPNYRVRAGKYFDRLQAQKDYQAIRKSFPNAIVIPEKIAIESIK
;
A
#
# COMPACT_ATOMS: atom_id res chain seq x y z
N SER A 1 34.29 -16.64 -55.66
CA SER A 1 33.47 -17.35 -54.67
C SER A 1 33.35 -16.65 -53.31
N LEU A 2 33.99 -15.48 -53.13
CA LEU A 2 33.98 -14.68 -51.91
C LEU A 2 32.92 -13.55 -51.95
N LEU A 3 32.28 -13.33 -53.10
CA LEU A 3 31.30 -12.27 -53.34
C LEU A 3 29.86 -12.66 -53.00
N SER A 4 29.59 -13.94 -52.68
CA SER A 4 28.24 -14.47 -52.45
C SER A 4 27.82 -14.52 -50.98
N VAL A 5 28.70 -14.20 -50.02
CA VAL A 5 28.44 -14.31 -48.56
C VAL A 5 28.02 -12.96 -47.95
N VAL A 6 28.15 -11.85 -48.67
CA VAL A 6 27.85 -10.50 -48.13
C VAL A 6 26.37 -10.09 -48.23
N LEU A 7 25.51 -10.90 -48.84
CA LEU A 7 24.13 -10.46 -49.17
C LEU A 7 23.02 -10.98 -48.22
N VAL A 8 23.34 -11.49 -47.04
CA VAL A 8 22.29 -12.08 -46.13
C VAL A 8 22.19 -11.35 -44.78
N LEU A 9 22.72 -10.17 -44.64
CA LEU A 9 22.51 -9.36 -43.40
C LEU A 9 21.57 -8.18 -43.67
N THR A 10 20.44 -8.41 -44.29
CA THR A 10 19.33 -7.45 -44.24
C THR A 10 18.58 -7.63 -42.91
N SER A 11 19.09 -6.93 -41.92
CA SER A 11 18.49 -6.67 -40.63
C SER A 11 17.04 -6.20 -40.76
N CYS A 12 16.09 -6.96 -40.22
CA CYS A 12 14.76 -6.48 -39.91
C CYS A 12 14.85 -5.46 -38.76
N ALA A 13 15.00 -4.19 -39.10
CA ALA A 13 14.73 -3.10 -38.17
C ALA A 13 13.20 -2.96 -38.04
N SER A 14 12.62 -3.58 -37.04
CA SER A 14 11.26 -3.26 -36.62
C SER A 14 11.24 -1.82 -36.11
N GLN A 15 10.69 -0.93 -36.94
CA GLN A 15 10.35 0.43 -36.50
C GLN A 15 9.28 0.33 -35.44
N VAL A 16 9.69 0.51 -34.21
CA VAL A 16 8.75 0.88 -33.12
C VAL A 16 8.27 2.29 -33.45
N ALA A 17 7.04 2.38 -33.95
CA ALA A 17 6.38 3.65 -34.08
C ALA A 17 6.19 4.23 -32.67
N SER A 18 7.07 5.13 -32.28
CA SER A 18 6.90 5.96 -31.09
C SER A 18 5.78 6.96 -31.38
N THR A 19 4.55 6.59 -31.05
CA THR A 19 3.45 7.55 -30.94
C THR A 19 3.65 8.37 -29.66
N SER A 20 4.63 9.26 -29.68
CA SER A 20 4.77 10.33 -28.71
C SER A 20 3.92 11.52 -29.16
N SER A 21 2.60 11.41 -29.10
CA SER A 21 1.77 12.59 -28.93
C SER A 21 1.36 12.63 -27.46
N ALA A 22 2.25 13.07 -26.61
CA ALA A 22 1.91 13.62 -25.30
C ALA A 22 1.20 14.95 -25.52
N GLY A 23 0.12 14.96 -26.27
CA GLY A 23 -0.86 16.00 -26.22
C GLY A 23 -1.52 15.88 -24.86
N ASN A 24 -1.43 16.93 -24.05
CA ASN A 24 -2.24 17.05 -22.85
C ASN A 24 -3.68 16.78 -23.23
N TYR A 25 -4.19 15.60 -22.92
CA TYR A 25 -5.58 15.26 -23.12
C TYR A 25 -6.40 16.16 -22.18
N HIS A 26 -7.09 17.11 -22.76
CA HIS A 26 -7.95 18.05 -22.04
C HIS A 26 -9.38 17.76 -22.45
N GLU A 27 -10.06 16.96 -21.66
CA GLU A 27 -11.48 16.70 -21.86
C GLU A 27 -12.29 17.74 -21.08
N ASP A 28 -13.08 18.51 -21.79
CA ASP A 28 -14.01 19.48 -21.20
C ASP A 28 -15.27 18.78 -20.69
N LEU A 29 -15.25 18.38 -19.42
CA LEU A 29 -16.37 17.75 -18.72
C LEU A 29 -17.45 18.77 -18.28
N SER A 30 -17.32 20.03 -18.61
CA SER A 30 -18.28 21.07 -18.22
C SER A 30 -19.70 20.80 -18.77
N LYS A 31 -19.79 20.12 -19.93
CA LYS A 31 -21.06 19.71 -20.55
C LYS A 31 -21.78 18.58 -19.83
N LEU A 32 -21.05 17.81 -19.03
CA LEU A 32 -21.60 16.67 -18.27
C LEU A 32 -21.92 17.04 -16.82
N ARG A 33 -21.60 18.27 -16.41
CA ARG A 33 -22.01 18.76 -15.09
C ARG A 33 -23.52 19.02 -15.11
N PRO A 34 -24.29 18.41 -14.20
CA PRO A 34 -25.67 18.81 -14.01
C PRO A 34 -25.68 20.30 -13.61
N ALA A 35 -26.45 21.10 -14.35
CA ALA A 35 -26.67 22.49 -14.03
C ALA A 35 -27.42 22.53 -12.68
N ILE A 36 -26.70 22.79 -11.61
CA ILE A 36 -27.31 23.13 -10.32
C ILE A 36 -27.86 24.54 -10.50
N VAL A 37 -29.15 24.66 -10.79
CA VAL A 37 -29.85 25.91 -10.75
C VAL A 37 -29.86 26.32 -9.28
N PRO A 38 -29.13 27.37 -8.87
CA PRO A 38 -29.27 27.85 -7.51
C PRO A 38 -30.69 28.39 -7.40
N ASP A 39 -31.49 27.74 -6.57
CA ASP A 39 -32.83 28.25 -6.22
C ASP A 39 -32.61 29.55 -5.45
N THR A 40 -32.58 30.68 -6.24
CA THR A 40 -32.40 32.00 -5.69
C THR A 40 -33.75 32.49 -5.15
N THR A 41 -34.31 31.70 -4.25
CA THR A 41 -35.35 32.21 -3.37
C THR A 41 -34.65 33.02 -2.29
N LYS A 42 -34.79 34.33 -2.42
CA LYS A 42 -34.26 35.38 -1.54
C LYS A 42 -34.26 34.93 -0.08
N VAL A 43 -33.07 34.65 0.45
CA VAL A 43 -32.89 34.56 1.89
C VAL A 43 -32.85 36.01 2.43
N PRO A 44 -33.77 36.46 3.26
CA PRO A 44 -33.61 37.70 4.00
C PRO A 44 -32.40 37.51 4.94
N GLN A 45 -31.44 38.40 4.74
CA GLN A 45 -30.30 38.55 5.63
C GLN A 45 -30.84 39.02 6.99
N GLN A 46 -30.94 38.13 7.95
CA GLN A 46 -31.23 38.50 9.34
C GLN A 46 -30.13 37.96 10.23
N SER A 47 -29.42 38.92 10.74
CA SER A 47 -28.35 38.85 11.71
C SER A 47 -28.78 38.19 13.03
N THR A 48 -27.78 37.55 13.66
CA THR A 48 -27.60 37.35 15.10
C THR A 48 -28.60 36.46 15.84
N GLY A 49 -28.04 35.40 16.44
CA GLY A 49 -28.61 34.73 17.60
C GLY A 49 -28.88 33.24 17.37
N GLY A 50 -27.97 32.46 17.88
CA GLY A 50 -27.96 30.99 17.82
C GLY A 50 -29.29 30.31 18.10
N ASN A 51 -29.72 29.57 17.17
CA ASN A 51 -30.41 28.32 17.41
C ASN A 51 -30.09 27.45 16.19
N VAL A 52 -29.09 26.59 16.33
CA VAL A 52 -28.81 25.55 15.33
C VAL A 52 -30.01 24.62 15.39
N GLN A 53 -31.00 24.90 14.54
CA GLN A 53 -32.11 24.01 14.32
C GLN A 53 -31.53 22.67 13.86
N PRO A 54 -31.88 21.56 14.52
CA PRO A 54 -31.29 20.27 14.16
C PRO A 54 -31.59 19.99 12.69
N THR A 55 -30.55 19.94 11.89
CA THR A 55 -30.61 19.56 10.48
C THR A 55 -31.44 18.28 10.42
N ARG A 56 -32.55 18.34 9.71
CA ARG A 56 -33.46 17.21 9.52
C ARG A 56 -32.64 16.04 9.00
N THR A 57 -32.28 15.14 9.92
CA THR A 57 -31.50 13.92 9.60
C THR A 57 -32.37 13.07 8.69
N VAL A 58 -32.01 13.01 7.42
CA VAL A 58 -32.69 12.13 6.47
C VAL A 58 -32.30 10.70 6.85
N PRO A 59 -33.25 9.85 7.26
CA PRO A 59 -32.92 8.47 7.61
C PRO A 59 -32.38 7.75 6.37
N ALA A 60 -31.18 7.21 6.49
CA ALA A 60 -30.56 6.44 5.40
C ALA A 60 -31.33 5.12 5.26
N ARG A 61 -32.10 4.99 4.18
CA ARG A 61 -32.95 3.79 3.92
C ARG A 61 -32.14 2.51 3.70
N PHE A 62 -30.87 2.63 3.34
CA PHE A 62 -29.98 1.52 3.01
C PHE A 62 -28.71 1.55 3.88
N ALA A 63 -28.84 1.96 5.12
CA ALA A 63 -27.70 1.93 6.05
C ALA A 63 -27.37 0.48 6.40
N VAL A 64 -26.22 0.00 5.95
CA VAL A 64 -25.67 -1.32 6.29
C VAL A 64 -24.72 -1.27 7.48
N ASN A 65 -24.60 -0.11 8.14
CA ASN A 65 -23.65 0.13 9.22
C ASN A 65 -23.78 -0.87 10.36
N GLN A 66 -25.01 -1.13 10.84
CA GLN A 66 -25.23 -2.10 11.92
C GLN A 66 -24.79 -3.53 11.55
N GLN A 67 -25.00 -3.93 10.31
CA GLN A 67 -24.54 -5.24 9.83
C GLN A 67 -23.03 -5.29 9.74
N LEU A 68 -22.41 -4.21 9.25
CA LEU A 68 -20.95 -4.07 9.17
C LEU A 68 -20.34 -4.06 10.57
N ASP A 69 -20.88 -3.30 11.52
CA ASP A 69 -20.41 -3.24 12.90
C ASP A 69 -20.44 -4.63 13.55
N GLY A 70 -21.50 -5.40 13.35
CA GLY A 70 -21.59 -6.77 13.87
C GLY A 70 -20.53 -7.72 13.29
N VAL A 71 -20.18 -7.57 12.02
CA VAL A 71 -19.10 -8.35 11.39
C VAL A 71 -17.73 -7.91 11.91
N LEU A 72 -17.50 -6.60 12.02
CA LEU A 72 -16.24 -6.07 12.56
C LEU A 72 -16.01 -6.49 14.02
N ASP A 73 -17.05 -6.45 14.86
CA ASP A 73 -16.98 -6.92 16.25
C ASP A 73 -16.67 -8.42 16.34
N SER A 74 -17.23 -9.21 15.44
CA SER A 74 -16.95 -10.65 15.38
C SER A 74 -15.51 -10.93 14.99
N ILE A 75 -14.96 -10.21 14.01
CA ILE A 75 -13.55 -10.30 13.59
C ILE A 75 -12.63 -9.84 14.72
N ALA A 76 -12.94 -8.72 15.38
CA ALA A 76 -12.15 -8.20 16.48
C ALA A 76 -12.09 -9.21 17.64
N ARG A 77 -13.22 -9.80 18.00
CA ARG A 77 -13.31 -10.82 19.06
C ARG A 77 -12.50 -12.06 18.69
N TYR A 78 -12.66 -12.56 17.47
CA TYR A 78 -11.88 -13.70 16.97
C TYR A 78 -10.37 -13.44 17.03
N ASN A 79 -9.92 -12.26 16.62
CA ASN A 79 -8.51 -11.90 16.65
C ASN A 79 -7.98 -11.78 18.10
N LEU A 80 -8.77 -11.23 19.01
CA LEU A 80 -8.40 -11.16 20.43
C LEU A 80 -8.27 -12.54 21.07
N GLU A 81 -9.19 -13.45 20.76
CA GLU A 81 -9.17 -14.83 21.28
C GLU A 81 -7.97 -15.62 20.75
N ASN A 82 -7.61 -15.42 19.47
CA ASN A 82 -6.47 -16.11 18.86
C ASN A 82 -5.12 -15.44 19.17
N GLY A 83 -5.11 -14.21 19.65
CA GLY A 83 -3.89 -13.47 19.97
C GLY A 83 -3.00 -13.09 18.76
N PHE A 84 -3.44 -13.41 17.55
CA PHE A 84 -2.72 -13.14 16.31
C PHE A 84 -3.66 -12.60 15.24
N VAL A 85 -3.10 -11.76 14.38
CA VAL A 85 -3.76 -11.26 13.17
C VAL A 85 -2.85 -11.52 11.97
N ASP A 86 -3.46 -11.81 10.82
CA ASP A 86 -2.72 -11.96 9.58
C ASP A 86 -2.17 -10.60 9.12
N GLY A 87 -0.89 -10.58 8.78
CA GLY A 87 -0.19 -9.38 8.35
C GLY A 87 0.99 -9.70 7.46
N PHE A 88 1.92 -8.76 7.36
CA PHE A 88 3.09 -8.83 6.51
C PHE A 88 4.34 -8.37 7.26
N THR A 89 5.48 -8.96 6.90
CA THR A 89 6.80 -8.52 7.33
C THR A 89 7.76 -8.49 6.14
N ILE A 90 8.88 -7.80 6.28
CA ILE A 90 9.91 -7.74 5.24
C ILE A 90 11.05 -8.67 5.66
N GLN A 91 11.22 -9.77 4.94
CA GLN A 91 12.36 -10.67 5.12
C GLN A 91 13.55 -10.16 4.31
N ILE A 92 14.69 -9.96 4.99
CA ILE A 92 15.89 -9.35 4.41
C ILE A 92 16.96 -10.40 4.16
N TYR A 93 17.04 -11.36 5.06
CA TYR A 93 18.04 -12.43 5.01
C TYR A 93 17.43 -13.77 5.42
N SER A 94 17.90 -14.82 4.79
CA SER A 94 17.64 -16.20 5.21
C SER A 94 18.87 -17.06 4.89
N GLY A 95 19.48 -17.64 5.89
CA GLY A 95 20.69 -18.46 5.72
C GLY A 95 21.06 -19.25 6.97
N LEU A 96 22.05 -20.11 6.85
CA LEU A 96 22.48 -21.03 7.92
C LEU A 96 23.38 -20.36 8.98
N LYS A 97 23.98 -19.22 8.64
CA LYS A 97 25.00 -18.59 9.49
C LYS A 97 24.38 -17.53 10.40
N GLN A 98 24.41 -17.77 11.68
CA GLN A 98 23.95 -16.85 12.71
C GLN A 98 24.65 -15.48 12.65
N GLN A 99 25.98 -15.50 12.48
CA GLN A 99 26.79 -14.28 12.45
C GLN A 99 26.41 -13.33 11.34
N GLU A 100 26.09 -13.88 10.15
CA GLU A 100 25.63 -13.08 9.03
C GLU A 100 24.27 -12.46 9.30
N ALA A 101 23.35 -13.19 9.93
CA ALA A 101 22.03 -12.70 10.30
C ALA A 101 22.14 -11.50 11.27
N PHE A 102 23.00 -11.60 12.29
CA PHE A 102 23.24 -10.48 13.22
C PHE A 102 23.89 -9.26 12.55
N SER A 103 24.81 -9.50 11.60
CA SER A 103 25.44 -8.43 10.83
C SER A 103 24.40 -7.68 9.98
N VAL A 104 23.55 -8.43 9.28
CA VAL A 104 22.46 -7.87 8.46
C VAL A 104 21.48 -7.05 9.32
N ARG A 105 21.08 -7.59 10.49
CA ARG A 105 20.21 -6.86 11.43
C ARG A 105 20.84 -5.53 11.86
N ASN A 106 22.11 -5.54 12.27
CA ASN A 106 22.81 -4.35 12.72
C ASN A 106 22.97 -3.33 11.58
N GLN A 107 23.29 -3.81 10.37
CA GLN A 107 23.39 -2.97 9.18
C GLN A 107 22.06 -2.30 8.86
N LEU A 108 20.93 -3.02 8.96
CA LEU A 108 19.61 -2.44 8.72
C LEU A 108 19.27 -1.37 9.73
N ASN A 109 19.43 -1.65 11.02
CA ASN A 109 19.12 -0.72 12.10
C ASN A 109 19.92 0.61 11.97
N ASN A 110 21.11 0.55 11.37
CA ASN A 110 21.95 1.73 11.11
C ASN A 110 21.58 2.44 9.79
N SER A 111 20.99 1.71 8.82
CA SER A 111 20.74 2.24 7.47
C SER A 111 19.34 2.83 7.31
N VAL A 112 18.35 2.30 8.04
CA VAL A 112 16.93 2.68 7.89
C VAL A 112 16.37 3.06 9.26
N ALA A 113 16.15 4.35 9.48
CA ALA A 113 15.55 4.84 10.71
C ALA A 113 14.08 4.43 10.82
N GLY A 114 13.64 4.05 12.02
CA GLY A 114 12.23 3.74 12.31
C GLY A 114 11.79 2.31 11.99
N VAL A 115 12.67 1.47 11.45
CA VAL A 115 12.37 0.05 11.20
C VAL A 115 13.26 -0.81 12.09
N THR A 116 12.65 -1.62 12.94
CA THR A 116 13.37 -2.56 13.81
C THR A 116 13.45 -3.92 13.14
N ALA A 117 14.68 -4.47 13.09
CA ALA A 117 14.91 -5.82 12.59
C ALA A 117 15.08 -6.83 13.74
N GLU A 118 14.46 -7.98 13.56
CA GLU A 118 14.54 -9.11 14.46
C GLU A 118 15.22 -10.31 13.78
N VAL A 119 16.05 -11.04 14.51
CA VAL A 119 16.64 -12.31 14.06
C VAL A 119 15.82 -13.44 14.64
N GLN A 120 15.27 -14.28 13.78
CA GLN A 120 14.52 -15.46 14.18
C GLN A 120 15.21 -16.71 13.66
N TYR A 121 15.37 -17.70 14.52
CA TYR A 121 15.81 -19.02 14.12
C TYR A 121 14.59 -19.89 13.75
N VAL A 122 14.52 -20.28 12.50
CA VAL A 122 13.53 -21.23 11.99
C VAL A 122 14.31 -22.35 11.35
N GLU A 123 14.44 -23.44 12.07
CA GLU A 123 15.30 -24.57 11.73
C GLU A 123 15.20 -24.97 10.24
N PRO A 124 16.32 -25.11 9.52
CA PRO A 124 17.71 -24.91 9.96
C PRO A 124 18.26 -23.49 9.75
N ASN A 125 17.42 -22.52 9.37
CA ASN A 125 17.85 -21.19 8.90
C ASN A 125 17.64 -20.09 9.94
N TYR A 126 18.57 -19.14 9.97
CA TYR A 126 18.40 -17.83 10.59
C TYR A 126 17.73 -16.89 9.59
N ARG A 127 16.65 -16.26 10.00
CA ARG A 127 15.91 -15.28 9.19
C ARG A 127 15.96 -13.91 9.87
N VAL A 128 16.22 -12.87 9.07
CA VAL A 128 16.13 -11.49 9.53
C VAL A 128 14.88 -10.89 8.94
N ARG A 129 13.99 -10.43 9.81
CA ARG A 129 12.70 -9.83 9.47
C ARG A 129 12.64 -8.41 10.02
N ALA A 130 11.96 -7.53 9.31
CA ALA A 130 11.85 -6.12 9.67
C ALA A 130 10.43 -5.62 9.49
N GLY A 131 9.98 -4.89 10.51
CA GLY A 131 8.65 -4.29 10.56
C GLY A 131 7.52 -5.32 10.70
N LYS A 132 6.38 -4.84 11.15
CA LYS A 132 5.12 -5.58 11.27
C LYS A 132 4.02 -4.72 10.67
N TYR A 133 3.38 -5.20 9.61
CA TYR A 133 2.41 -4.43 8.82
C TYR A 133 1.13 -5.23 8.67
N PHE A 134 -0.01 -4.58 8.83
CA PHE A 134 -1.31 -5.23 8.61
C PHE A 134 -1.64 -5.35 7.13
N ASP A 135 -1.13 -4.41 6.32
CA ASP A 135 -1.37 -4.39 4.90
C ASP A 135 -0.04 -4.34 4.13
N ARG A 136 -0.03 -5.02 2.99
CA ARG A 136 1.11 -5.01 2.07
C ARG A 136 1.45 -3.62 1.56
N LEU A 137 0.44 -2.75 1.43
CA LEU A 137 0.65 -1.38 1.00
C LEU A 137 1.42 -0.56 2.05
N GLN A 138 1.13 -0.76 3.34
CA GLN A 138 1.87 -0.14 4.43
C GLN A 138 3.35 -0.54 4.41
N ALA A 139 3.62 -1.84 4.15
CA ALA A 139 4.98 -2.35 4.04
C ALA A 139 5.77 -1.75 2.87
N GLN A 140 5.09 -1.25 1.83
CA GLN A 140 5.72 -0.85 0.56
C GLN A 140 6.70 0.31 0.71
N LYS A 141 6.42 1.26 1.58
CA LYS A 141 7.29 2.42 1.84
C LYS A 141 8.64 1.96 2.41
N ASP A 142 8.57 1.16 3.48
CA ASP A 142 9.77 0.69 4.16
C ASP A 142 10.51 -0.35 3.34
N TYR A 143 9.78 -1.20 2.60
CA TYR A 143 10.34 -2.13 1.64
C TYR A 143 11.19 -1.43 0.57
N GLN A 144 10.72 -0.31 0.01
CA GLN A 144 11.51 0.44 -0.98
C GLN A 144 12.77 1.06 -0.37
N ALA A 145 12.71 1.53 0.87
CA ALA A 145 13.87 2.03 1.58
C ALA A 145 14.90 0.92 1.86
N ILE A 146 14.43 -0.23 2.34
CA ILE A 146 15.25 -1.41 2.65
C ILE A 146 15.90 -1.97 1.39
N ARG A 147 15.15 -2.07 0.30
CA ARG A 147 15.61 -2.64 -0.98
C ARG A 147 16.82 -1.92 -1.57
N LYS A 148 17.01 -0.64 -1.27
CA LYS A 148 18.19 0.12 -1.70
C LYS A 148 19.49 -0.46 -1.15
N SER A 149 19.46 -0.94 0.10
CA SER A 149 20.61 -1.53 0.79
C SER A 149 20.62 -3.06 0.71
N PHE A 150 19.43 -3.67 0.58
CA PHE A 150 19.23 -5.12 0.56
C PHE A 150 18.36 -5.51 -0.65
N PRO A 151 18.94 -5.72 -1.84
CA PRO A 151 18.19 -6.01 -3.07
C PRO A 151 17.34 -7.30 -3.00
N ASN A 152 17.76 -8.25 -2.16
CA ASN A 152 17.08 -9.55 -1.98
C ASN A 152 15.95 -9.51 -0.94
N ALA A 153 15.62 -8.34 -0.40
CA ALA A 153 14.50 -8.20 0.52
C ALA A 153 13.17 -8.56 -0.17
N ILE A 154 12.29 -9.24 0.55
CA ILE A 154 10.95 -9.64 0.07
C ILE A 154 9.91 -9.39 1.15
N VAL A 155 8.69 -9.04 0.73
CA VAL A 155 7.53 -8.94 1.64
C VAL A 155 6.87 -10.31 1.72
N ILE A 156 6.75 -10.85 2.93
CA ILE A 156 6.15 -12.15 3.20
C ILE A 156 4.95 -12.02 4.15
N PRO A 157 3.93 -12.87 4.02
CA PRO A 157 2.85 -12.94 5.01
C PRO A 157 3.38 -13.51 6.33
N GLU A 158 2.88 -12.97 7.43
CA GLU A 158 3.23 -13.41 8.80
C GLU A 158 2.06 -13.18 9.75
N LYS A 159 1.92 -14.06 10.74
CA LYS A 159 0.99 -13.84 11.84
C LYS A 159 1.62 -12.91 12.88
N ILE A 160 0.98 -11.77 13.10
CA ILE A 160 1.44 -10.73 14.01
C ILE A 160 0.71 -10.90 15.33
N ALA A 161 1.47 -11.04 16.43
CA ALA A 161 0.88 -11.06 17.77
C ALA A 161 0.29 -9.69 18.11
N ILE A 162 -0.95 -9.67 18.62
CA ILE A 162 -1.67 -8.43 18.95
C ILE A 162 -0.94 -7.63 20.03
N GLU A 163 -0.27 -8.29 20.97
CA GLU A 163 0.52 -7.64 22.02
C GLU A 163 1.70 -6.80 21.47
N SER A 164 2.17 -7.12 20.27
CA SER A 164 3.30 -6.42 19.64
C SER A 164 2.92 -5.13 18.91
N ILE A 165 1.66 -4.71 19.02
CA ILE A 165 1.06 -3.58 18.28
C ILE A 165 0.92 -2.32 19.16
N LYS A 166 1.59 -2.26 20.31
CA LYS A 166 1.60 -1.06 21.17
C LYS A 166 2.52 0.02 20.67
#